data_85fd74575b46050891c95ec1ea088799
#
_entry.id   85fd74575b46050891c95ec1ea088799
#
_cell.length_a   1.000
_cell.length_b   1.000
_cell.length_c   1.000
_cell.angle_alpha   90.00
_cell.angle_beta   90.00
_cell.angle_gamma   90.00
#
_symmetry.space_group_name_H-M   'P 1'
#
loop_
_entity.id
_entity.type
_entity.pdbx_description
1 polymer ?
#
loop_
_entity_poly.entity_id
_entity_poly.type
_entity_poly.pdbx_seq_one_letter_code
_entity_poly.pdbx_strand_id
1 'polypeptide(L)'
;MRPLVHPALARVWRDPGTVQIGLNPSHAVVLTGLGPGEVAVFRSIDGVHDLPALRAIAHRAGGDPIAADRLIEILDGAGVLLDGDRVRPDDPDDALAPDRASLSLLTIAPAAREEPLAARRRAAVEVRGAGRIGAVIARLLAAAGVGRVSVADGGRTMARDVTPGGLSLRDAGVPRELALSAVLPEAADQRGRDPDLVVLAPTAGTARHDAVALLRDGVPHLIARVIETSGVVGPLVLPGQSSCLRCHDLHRADRDPAWPRVVAQADGQPNGLAACDVTLAAQVAALAAQHVLAHLDGFIPATVDGTVETSLPFGLPRRRSWQPHPACGCTWAA
;
A
#
# COMPACT_ATOMS: atom_id res chain seq x y z
N MET A 1 6.29 -7.12 29.75
CA MET A 1 5.97 -5.98 28.89
C MET A 1 6.60 -4.72 29.44
N ARG A 2 7.36 -4.03 28.64
CA ARG A 2 7.95 -2.71 28.93
C ARG A 2 7.23 -1.70 28.04
N PRO A 3 6.25 -0.95 28.55
CA PRO A 3 5.44 -0.06 27.72
C PRO A 3 6.31 1.03 27.11
N LEU A 4 6.06 1.27 25.81
CA LEU A 4 6.71 2.30 25.00
C LEU A 4 5.63 3.06 24.24
N VAL A 5 5.55 4.38 24.44
CA VAL A 5 4.71 5.18 23.54
C VAL A 5 5.28 5.12 22.14
N HIS A 6 4.42 4.84 21.15
CA HIS A 6 4.83 4.63 19.76
C HIS A 6 5.80 5.72 19.27
N PRO A 7 7.03 5.38 18.84
CA PRO A 7 8.07 6.38 18.56
C PRO A 7 7.72 7.36 17.44
N ALA A 8 6.90 6.94 16.47
CA ALA A 8 6.45 7.80 15.38
C ALA A 8 5.34 8.80 15.79
N LEU A 9 4.81 8.73 17.01
CA LEU A 9 3.82 9.67 17.50
C LEU A 9 4.50 10.81 18.29
N ALA A 10 4.25 12.05 17.90
CA ALA A 10 4.70 13.22 18.63
C ALA A 10 4.04 13.25 20.04
N ARG A 11 4.82 13.65 21.05
CA ARG A 11 4.34 13.85 22.42
C ARG A 11 4.41 15.35 22.72
N VAL A 12 3.27 16.00 22.87
CA VAL A 12 3.18 17.45 23.03
C VAL A 12 2.42 17.81 24.31
N TRP A 13 3.06 18.52 25.19
CA TRP A 13 2.41 19.07 26.38
C TRP A 13 1.62 20.33 26.01
N ARG A 14 0.31 20.32 26.27
CA ARG A 14 -0.57 21.48 26.08
C ARG A 14 -0.53 22.41 27.32
N ASP A 15 -0.37 21.81 28.49
CA ASP A 15 -0.19 22.44 29.79
C ASP A 15 0.48 21.43 30.75
N PRO A 16 0.81 21.78 32.01
CA PRO A 16 1.50 20.86 32.94
C PRO A 16 0.78 19.54 33.20
N GLY A 17 -0.55 19.47 33.06
CA GLY A 17 -1.36 18.28 33.29
C GLY A 17 -2.06 17.72 32.04
N THR A 18 -1.74 18.23 30.87
CA THR A 18 -2.37 17.79 29.62
C THR A 18 -1.34 17.46 28.57
N VAL A 19 -1.32 16.21 28.10
CA VAL A 19 -0.44 15.75 27.02
C VAL A 19 -1.26 15.27 25.82
N GLN A 20 -0.79 15.63 24.63
CA GLN A 20 -1.30 15.10 23.36
C GLN A 20 -0.26 14.16 22.76
N ILE A 21 -0.74 13.01 22.29
CA ILE A 21 0.03 11.99 21.57
C ILE A 21 -0.50 11.94 20.15
N GLY A 22 0.38 12.18 19.18
CA GLY A 22 0.02 12.30 17.76
C GLY A 22 -0.47 13.68 17.37
N LEU A 23 -0.23 14.05 16.10
CA LEU A 23 -0.64 15.34 15.52
C LEU A 23 -1.82 15.19 14.56
N ASN A 24 -1.99 14.00 13.97
CA ASN A 24 -3.10 13.73 13.06
C ASN A 24 -4.41 13.59 13.86
N PRO A 25 -5.43 14.43 13.62
CA PRO A 25 -6.70 14.38 14.36
C PRO A 25 -7.39 13.00 14.34
N SER A 26 -7.15 12.20 13.29
CA SER A 26 -7.73 10.85 13.16
C SER A 26 -7.18 9.84 14.17
N HIS A 27 -6.01 10.12 14.77
CA HIS A 27 -5.30 9.19 15.66
C HIS A 27 -4.78 9.89 16.94
N ALA A 28 -4.98 11.21 17.07
CA ALA A 28 -4.50 11.95 18.22
C ALA A 28 -5.26 11.56 19.50
N VAL A 29 -4.52 11.28 20.55
CA VAL A 29 -5.03 11.01 21.90
C VAL A 29 -4.65 12.17 22.81
N VAL A 30 -5.61 12.69 23.58
CA VAL A 30 -5.37 13.77 24.55
C VAL A 30 -5.70 13.26 25.93
N LEU A 31 -4.70 13.25 26.80
CA LEU A 31 -4.85 12.94 28.22
C LEU A 31 -4.89 14.25 29.00
N THR A 32 -5.92 14.45 29.81
CA THR A 32 -6.15 15.67 30.60
C THR A 32 -6.24 15.34 32.09
N GLY A 33 -5.93 16.32 32.94
CA GLY A 33 -6.07 16.17 34.37
C GLY A 33 -5.00 15.26 35.00
N LEU A 34 -3.86 15.12 34.36
CA LEU A 34 -2.74 14.33 34.87
C LEU A 34 -2.14 15.03 36.10
N GLY A 35 -2.11 14.33 37.25
CA GLY A 35 -1.40 14.77 38.44
C GLY A 35 0.13 14.56 38.30
N PRO A 36 0.91 15.01 39.28
CA PRO A 36 2.37 14.89 39.24
C PRO A 36 2.85 13.44 39.08
N GLY A 37 2.15 12.47 39.68
CA GLY A 37 2.46 11.05 39.56
C GLY A 37 2.26 10.52 38.15
N GLU A 38 1.12 10.82 37.53
CA GLU A 38 0.83 10.40 36.14
C GLU A 38 1.77 11.07 35.14
N VAL A 39 2.09 12.34 35.35
CA VAL A 39 3.08 13.07 34.51
C VAL A 39 4.45 12.39 34.59
N ALA A 40 4.90 12.00 35.80
CA ALA A 40 6.16 11.31 35.99
C ALA A 40 6.15 9.92 35.29
N VAL A 41 5.04 9.17 35.47
CA VAL A 41 4.86 7.88 34.76
C VAL A 41 4.89 8.07 33.26
N PHE A 42 4.10 9.00 32.69
CA PHE A 42 4.04 9.22 31.24
C PHE A 42 5.42 9.54 30.66
N ARG A 43 6.22 10.34 31.34
CA ARG A 43 7.60 10.66 30.91
C ARG A 43 8.54 9.47 30.93
N SER A 44 8.21 8.43 31.73
CA SER A 44 9.00 7.22 31.92
C SER A 44 8.48 6.02 31.11
N ILE A 45 7.46 6.22 30.25
CA ILE A 45 7.01 5.21 29.26
C ILE A 45 7.94 5.23 28.06
N ASP A 46 9.11 4.61 28.22
CA ASP A 46 10.26 4.68 27.31
C ASP A 46 10.69 3.31 26.75
N GLY A 47 9.94 2.23 27.11
CA GLY A 47 10.29 0.87 26.71
C GLY A 47 11.38 0.21 27.57
N VAL A 48 11.91 0.90 28.56
CA VAL A 48 12.92 0.39 29.50
C VAL A 48 12.30 -0.01 30.82
N HIS A 49 11.41 0.83 31.34
CA HIS A 49 10.73 0.62 32.61
C HIS A 49 9.57 -0.36 32.46
N ASP A 50 9.53 -1.37 33.32
CA ASP A 50 8.38 -2.28 33.46
C ASP A 50 7.30 -1.67 34.36
N LEU A 51 6.14 -2.31 34.45
CA LEU A 51 5.01 -1.81 35.23
C LEU A 51 5.32 -1.64 36.73
N PRO A 52 6.03 -2.55 37.44
CA PRO A 52 6.49 -2.34 38.79
C PRO A 52 7.36 -1.08 38.95
N ALA A 53 8.27 -0.83 38.01
CA ALA A 53 9.11 0.37 38.04
C ALA A 53 8.30 1.65 37.84
N LEU A 54 7.31 1.64 36.94
CA LEU A 54 6.40 2.77 36.72
C LEU A 54 5.53 3.07 37.93
N ARG A 55 5.01 2.06 38.65
CA ARG A 55 4.30 2.22 39.93
C ARG A 55 5.19 2.89 41.00
N ALA A 56 6.45 2.46 41.09
CA ALA A 56 7.42 3.06 42.01
C ALA A 56 7.71 4.53 41.64
N ILE A 57 7.74 4.89 40.36
CA ILE A 57 7.89 6.26 39.88
C ILE A 57 6.67 7.11 40.28
N ALA A 58 5.43 6.60 40.07
CA ALA A 58 4.22 7.27 40.50
C ALA A 58 4.26 7.61 41.99
N HIS A 59 4.59 6.63 42.82
CA HIS A 59 4.66 6.78 44.28
C HIS A 59 5.71 7.83 44.71
N ARG A 60 6.93 7.77 44.12
CA ARG A 60 7.98 8.77 44.42
C ARG A 60 7.59 10.19 44.03
N ALA A 61 6.74 10.35 43.02
CA ALA A 61 6.21 11.65 42.59
C ALA A 61 4.99 12.10 43.36
N GLY A 62 4.62 11.39 44.45
CA GLY A 62 3.47 11.74 45.30
C GLY A 62 2.11 11.32 44.72
N GLY A 63 2.09 10.46 43.70
CA GLY A 63 0.88 9.91 43.11
C GLY A 63 0.51 8.52 43.61
N ASP A 64 -0.68 8.05 43.23
CA ASP A 64 -1.15 6.69 43.51
C ASP A 64 -0.45 5.70 42.54
N PRO A 65 0.18 4.60 43.01
CA PRO A 65 0.71 3.55 42.15
C PRO A 65 -0.33 2.97 41.17
N ILE A 66 -1.60 2.89 41.55
CA ILE A 66 -2.69 2.42 40.70
C ILE A 66 -2.92 3.35 39.48
N ALA A 67 -2.56 4.62 39.60
CA ALA A 67 -2.65 5.57 38.51
C ALA A 67 -1.74 5.16 37.31
N ALA A 68 -0.60 4.51 37.60
CA ALA A 68 0.26 3.97 36.55
C ALA A 68 -0.46 2.88 35.73
N ASP A 69 -1.17 1.97 36.38
CA ASP A 69 -1.91 0.90 35.71
C ASP A 69 -3.02 1.47 34.83
N ARG A 70 -3.81 2.39 35.35
CA ARG A 70 -4.89 3.07 34.61
C ARG A 70 -4.35 3.81 33.40
N LEU A 71 -3.23 4.51 33.53
CA LEU A 71 -2.62 5.25 32.44
C LEU A 71 -2.17 4.31 31.32
N ILE A 72 -1.55 3.18 31.68
CA ILE A 72 -1.13 2.15 30.71
C ILE A 72 -2.35 1.54 30.01
N GLU A 73 -3.41 1.18 30.75
CA GLU A 73 -4.65 0.64 30.19
C GLU A 73 -5.30 1.62 29.19
N ILE A 74 -5.36 2.91 29.53
CA ILE A 74 -5.91 3.94 28.63
C ILE A 74 -5.09 4.06 27.35
N LEU A 75 -3.77 4.10 27.49
CA LEU A 75 -2.87 4.23 26.34
C LEU A 75 -2.84 2.98 25.46
N ASP A 76 -2.93 1.79 26.08
CA ASP A 76 -3.01 0.52 25.36
C ASP A 76 -4.35 0.40 24.62
N GLY A 77 -5.45 0.70 25.30
CA GLY A 77 -6.79 0.75 24.71
C GLY A 77 -6.91 1.78 23.56
N ALA A 78 -6.12 2.86 23.62
CA ALA A 78 -6.02 3.86 22.55
C ALA A 78 -5.08 3.43 21.40
N GLY A 79 -4.40 2.29 21.52
CA GLY A 79 -3.49 1.78 20.48
C GLY A 79 -2.19 2.57 20.31
N VAL A 80 -1.79 3.38 21.30
CA VAL A 80 -0.59 4.23 21.22
C VAL A 80 0.62 3.63 21.93
N LEU A 81 0.48 2.43 22.52
CA LEU A 81 1.56 1.71 23.17
C LEU A 81 2.10 0.55 22.31
N LEU A 82 3.39 0.33 22.45
CA LEU A 82 4.11 -0.85 21.99
C LEU A 82 4.75 -1.54 23.19
N ASP A 83 5.14 -2.81 23.01
CA ASP A 83 6.00 -3.50 23.96
C ASP A 83 7.46 -3.26 23.58
N GLY A 84 8.20 -2.54 24.40
CA GLY A 84 9.61 -2.23 24.17
C GLY A 84 10.49 -3.47 23.97
N ASP A 85 10.14 -4.60 24.58
CA ASP A 85 10.88 -5.87 24.39
C ASP A 85 10.72 -6.42 22.97
N ARG A 86 9.71 -5.96 22.21
CA ARG A 86 9.42 -6.37 20.82
C ARG A 86 9.80 -5.34 19.77
N VAL A 87 10.12 -4.12 20.20
CA VAL A 87 10.54 -3.05 19.28
C VAL A 87 12.01 -3.26 18.91
N ARG A 88 12.30 -3.33 17.63
CA ARG A 88 13.68 -3.36 17.15
C ARG A 88 14.38 -2.04 17.51
N PRO A 89 15.64 -2.07 17.90
CA PRO A 89 16.45 -0.86 18.02
C PRO A 89 16.37 -0.04 16.72
N ASP A 90 16.42 1.28 16.86
CA ASP A 90 16.53 2.16 15.71
C ASP A 90 17.87 1.88 15.02
N ASP A 91 17.77 1.42 13.76
CA ASP A 91 18.91 1.11 12.91
C ASP A 91 18.87 2.07 11.72
N PRO A 92 19.78 3.04 11.62
CA PRO A 92 19.79 4.00 10.53
C PRO A 92 20.00 3.35 9.16
N ASP A 93 20.54 2.13 9.10
CA ASP A 93 20.75 1.39 7.86
C ASP A 93 19.51 0.55 7.46
N ASP A 94 18.47 0.52 8.31
CA ASP A 94 17.22 -0.17 8.00
C ASP A 94 16.30 0.68 7.13
N ALA A 95 16.42 0.51 5.82
CA ALA A 95 15.62 1.24 4.83
C ALA A 95 14.09 1.06 5.01
N LEU A 96 13.63 0.00 5.70
CA LEU A 96 12.22 -0.29 5.93
C LEU A 96 11.69 0.18 7.30
N ALA A 97 12.51 0.85 8.11
CA ALA A 97 12.08 1.36 9.41
C ALA A 97 10.88 2.32 9.31
N PRO A 98 10.83 3.29 8.36
CA PRO A 98 9.67 4.16 8.18
C PRO A 98 8.39 3.40 7.77
N ASP A 99 8.52 2.36 6.92
CA ASP A 99 7.39 1.53 6.50
C ASP A 99 6.80 0.74 7.68
N ARG A 100 7.67 0.13 8.50
CA ARG A 100 7.23 -0.56 9.73
C ARG A 100 6.52 0.39 10.68
N ALA A 101 7.07 1.58 10.89
CA ALA A 101 6.45 2.59 11.73
C ALA A 101 5.06 2.98 11.22
N SER A 102 4.94 3.19 9.91
CA SER A 102 3.65 3.52 9.27
C SER A 102 2.62 2.39 9.44
N LEU A 103 3.04 1.14 9.17
CA LEU A 103 2.15 -0.02 9.30
C LEU A 103 1.71 -0.26 10.75
N SER A 104 2.60 -0.08 11.72
CA SER A 104 2.26 -0.25 13.13
C SER A 104 1.24 0.77 13.62
N LEU A 105 1.20 1.97 13.02
CA LEU A 105 0.15 2.97 13.31
C LEU A 105 -1.21 2.62 12.72
N LEU A 106 -1.27 1.82 11.66
CA LEU A 106 -2.52 1.39 11.02
C LEU A 106 -3.16 0.20 11.75
N THR A 107 -2.41 -0.51 12.58
CA THR A 107 -2.84 -1.74 13.24
C THR A 107 -3.12 -1.50 14.71
N ILE A 108 -4.30 -0.98 15.04
CA ILE A 108 -4.74 -0.65 16.41
C ILE A 108 -5.00 -1.89 17.30
N ALA A 109 -4.82 -3.11 16.82
CA ALA A 109 -5.03 -4.33 17.62
C ALA A 109 -3.71 -4.98 18.04
N PRO A 110 -3.33 -4.94 19.33
CA PRO A 110 -1.97 -5.24 19.78
C PRO A 110 -1.57 -6.73 19.82
N ALA A 111 -2.50 -7.65 19.83
CA ALA A 111 -2.20 -8.97 20.42
C ALA A 111 -1.88 -10.12 19.46
N ALA A 112 -2.01 -9.99 18.14
CA ALA A 112 -2.01 -11.19 17.29
C ALA A 112 -1.44 -11.03 15.87
N ARG A 113 -0.69 -9.99 15.55
CA ARG A 113 -0.15 -9.87 14.19
C ARG A 113 1.34 -10.16 14.13
N GLU A 114 1.70 -10.94 13.11
CA GLU A 114 3.07 -11.13 12.66
C GLU A 114 3.82 -9.78 12.58
N GLU A 115 5.15 -9.87 12.59
CA GLU A 115 6.00 -8.70 12.34
C GLU A 115 5.46 -7.89 11.15
N PRO A 116 5.26 -6.57 11.31
CA PRO A 116 4.93 -5.71 10.18
C PRO A 116 5.91 -5.98 9.03
N LEU A 117 5.44 -6.07 7.80
CA LEU A 117 6.19 -6.44 6.60
C LEU A 117 6.43 -7.95 6.38
N ALA A 118 6.14 -8.85 7.31
CA ALA A 118 6.34 -10.29 7.10
C ALA A 118 5.52 -10.81 5.89
N ALA A 119 4.29 -10.34 5.73
CA ALA A 119 3.46 -10.68 4.57
C ALA A 119 4.06 -10.17 3.26
N ARG A 120 4.55 -8.92 3.23
CA ARG A 120 5.22 -8.36 2.05
C ARG A 120 6.47 -9.15 1.66
N ARG A 121 7.32 -9.53 2.62
CA ARG A 121 8.54 -10.32 2.37
C ARG A 121 8.27 -11.69 1.78
N ARG A 122 7.13 -12.29 2.11
CA ARG A 122 6.73 -13.59 1.53
C ARG A 122 6.06 -13.48 0.18
N ALA A 123 5.59 -12.30 -0.18
CA ALA A 123 4.83 -12.08 -1.39
C ALA A 123 5.70 -12.06 -2.65
N ALA A 124 5.14 -12.59 -3.73
CA ALA A 124 5.67 -12.51 -5.08
C ALA A 124 4.69 -11.70 -5.95
N VAL A 125 5.16 -10.60 -6.53
CA VAL A 125 4.36 -9.75 -7.43
C VAL A 125 5.02 -9.67 -8.79
N GLU A 126 4.24 -9.91 -9.85
CA GLU A 126 4.66 -9.73 -11.23
C GLU A 126 4.06 -8.44 -11.80
N VAL A 127 4.87 -7.63 -12.46
CA VAL A 127 4.41 -6.42 -13.17
C VAL A 127 4.50 -6.68 -14.67
N ARG A 128 3.36 -6.72 -15.34
CA ARG A 128 3.27 -6.85 -16.80
C ARG A 128 3.14 -5.48 -17.45
N GLY A 129 4.18 -5.13 -18.22
CA GLY A 129 4.38 -3.80 -18.79
C GLY A 129 5.30 -2.94 -17.92
N ALA A 130 6.42 -2.50 -18.51
CA ALA A 130 7.50 -1.77 -17.85
C ALA A 130 7.75 -0.39 -18.46
N GLY A 131 6.71 0.27 -18.92
CA GLY A 131 6.76 1.67 -19.33
C GLY A 131 6.79 2.62 -18.15
N ARG A 132 6.39 3.88 -18.38
CA ARG A 132 6.39 4.96 -17.36
C ARG A 132 5.72 4.60 -16.04
N ILE A 133 4.69 3.77 -16.07
CA ILE A 133 3.92 3.37 -14.90
C ILE A 133 4.50 2.12 -14.26
N GLY A 134 4.60 1.03 -15.03
CA GLY A 134 4.99 -0.27 -14.48
C GLY A 134 6.41 -0.31 -13.93
N ALA A 135 7.35 0.40 -14.55
CA ALA A 135 8.71 0.51 -14.03
C ALA A 135 8.76 1.15 -12.63
N VAL A 136 7.96 2.19 -12.41
CA VAL A 136 7.87 2.85 -11.10
C VAL A 136 7.17 1.94 -10.08
N ILE A 137 6.08 1.25 -10.48
CA ILE A 137 5.39 0.29 -9.60
C ILE A 137 6.36 -0.79 -9.12
N ALA A 138 7.11 -1.42 -10.04
CA ALA A 138 8.04 -2.49 -9.69
C ALA A 138 9.08 -2.01 -8.67
N ARG A 139 9.65 -0.83 -8.85
CA ARG A 139 10.64 -0.26 -7.93
C ARG A 139 10.04 0.14 -6.58
N LEU A 140 8.83 0.70 -6.56
CA LEU A 140 8.13 1.03 -5.31
C LEU A 140 7.82 -0.22 -4.49
N LEU A 141 7.32 -1.28 -5.13
CA LEU A 141 7.03 -2.54 -4.45
C LEU A 141 8.29 -3.18 -3.88
N ALA A 142 9.38 -3.20 -4.65
CA ALA A 142 10.67 -3.70 -4.17
C ALA A 142 11.21 -2.87 -2.99
N ALA A 143 11.17 -1.54 -3.10
CA ALA A 143 11.60 -0.63 -2.03
C ALA A 143 10.73 -0.76 -0.76
N ALA A 144 9.44 -1.12 -0.90
CA ALA A 144 8.52 -1.35 0.22
C ALA A 144 8.63 -2.75 0.85
N GLY A 145 9.62 -3.55 0.46
CA GLY A 145 9.95 -4.83 1.08
C GLY A 145 9.14 -6.01 0.55
N VAL A 146 8.56 -5.94 -0.66
CA VAL A 146 7.98 -7.10 -1.32
C VAL A 146 9.10 -8.09 -1.66
N GLY A 147 8.94 -9.34 -1.22
CA GLY A 147 10.00 -10.33 -1.25
C GLY A 147 10.48 -10.69 -2.66
N ARG A 148 9.56 -10.76 -3.62
CA ARG A 148 9.90 -10.92 -5.04
C ARG A 148 9.08 -9.96 -5.90
N VAL A 149 9.76 -9.16 -6.69
CA VAL A 149 9.14 -8.36 -7.75
C VAL A 149 9.76 -8.78 -9.08
N SER A 150 8.96 -9.28 -9.99
CA SER A 150 9.37 -9.62 -11.35
C SER A 150 8.66 -8.73 -12.37
N VAL A 151 9.26 -8.60 -13.53
CA VAL A 151 8.73 -7.77 -14.62
C VAL A 151 8.65 -8.61 -15.89
N ALA A 152 7.55 -8.50 -16.62
CA ALA A 152 7.37 -9.09 -17.94
C ALA A 152 7.05 -7.98 -18.95
N ASP A 153 7.97 -7.73 -19.89
CA ASP A 153 7.79 -6.73 -20.96
C ASP A 153 8.70 -7.07 -22.16
N GLY A 154 8.09 -7.37 -23.31
CA GLY A 154 8.82 -7.71 -24.54
C GLY A 154 9.43 -6.51 -25.29
N GLY A 155 9.25 -5.27 -24.80
CA GLY A 155 9.72 -4.05 -25.48
C GLY A 155 11.09 -3.59 -25.07
N ARG A 156 11.63 -2.63 -25.83
CA ARG A 156 12.88 -1.94 -25.50
C ARG A 156 12.59 -0.57 -24.92
N THR A 157 13.47 -0.13 -24.01
CA THR A 157 13.41 1.20 -23.38
C THR A 157 13.61 2.28 -24.44
N MET A 158 12.69 3.21 -24.49
CA MET A 158 12.77 4.42 -25.31
C MET A 158 12.85 5.66 -24.40
N ALA A 159 13.35 6.78 -24.92
CA ALA A 159 13.40 8.03 -24.17
C ALA A 159 12.03 8.42 -23.58
N ARG A 160 10.94 8.12 -24.27
CA ARG A 160 9.57 8.36 -23.78
C ARG A 160 9.14 7.48 -22.59
N ASP A 161 9.85 6.39 -22.32
CA ASP A 161 9.57 5.51 -21.16
C ASP A 161 10.25 6.01 -19.88
N VAL A 162 11.20 6.93 -20.02
CA VAL A 162 11.96 7.47 -18.89
C VAL A 162 11.05 8.28 -17.96
N THR A 163 11.16 7.99 -16.66
CA THR A 163 10.44 8.69 -15.61
C THR A 163 11.20 8.62 -14.29
N PRO A 164 11.11 9.65 -13.43
CA PRO A 164 11.71 9.59 -12.10
C PRO A 164 11.23 8.35 -11.33
N GLY A 165 12.15 7.61 -10.72
CA GLY A 165 11.85 6.38 -10.00
C GLY A 165 11.59 5.14 -10.90
N GLY A 166 11.62 5.29 -12.22
CA GLY A 166 11.46 4.19 -13.18
C GLY A 166 12.75 3.92 -13.98
N LEU A 167 12.58 3.79 -15.31
CA LEU A 167 13.68 3.66 -16.27
C LEU A 167 14.40 4.99 -16.45
N SER A 168 15.69 4.92 -16.81
CA SER A 168 16.56 6.08 -17.06
C SER A 168 16.97 6.18 -18.53
N LEU A 169 17.53 7.33 -18.93
CA LEU A 169 18.09 7.49 -20.28
C LEU A 169 19.28 6.55 -20.56
N ARG A 170 19.96 6.06 -19.52
CA ARG A 170 21.05 5.09 -19.66
C ARG A 170 20.55 3.73 -20.11
N ASP A 171 19.28 3.43 -19.89
CA ASP A 171 18.62 2.18 -20.26
C ASP A 171 18.12 2.20 -21.70
N ALA A 172 18.24 3.33 -22.43
CA ALA A 172 17.73 3.47 -23.78
C ALA A 172 18.30 2.38 -24.72
N GLY A 173 17.40 1.70 -25.43
CA GLY A 173 17.73 0.56 -26.30
C GLY A 173 17.85 -0.79 -25.59
N VAL A 174 17.97 -0.84 -24.27
CA VAL A 174 17.98 -2.09 -23.49
C VAL A 174 16.55 -2.65 -23.40
N PRO A 175 16.34 -3.99 -23.47
CA PRO A 175 15.03 -4.57 -23.13
C PRO A 175 14.56 -4.08 -21.74
N ARG A 176 13.30 -3.61 -21.64
CA ARG A 176 12.79 -3.02 -20.40
C ARG A 176 12.82 -3.99 -19.23
N GLU A 177 12.51 -5.25 -19.48
CA GLU A 177 12.60 -6.32 -18.48
C GLU A 177 14.02 -6.45 -17.93
N LEU A 178 15.03 -6.49 -18.82
CA LEU A 178 16.43 -6.61 -18.41
C LEU A 178 16.92 -5.37 -17.64
N ALA A 179 16.55 -4.18 -18.09
CA ALA A 179 16.93 -2.93 -17.42
C ALA A 179 16.39 -2.87 -15.98
N LEU A 180 15.15 -3.33 -15.75
CA LEU A 180 14.56 -3.37 -14.42
C LEU A 180 15.10 -4.52 -13.58
N SER A 181 15.27 -5.71 -14.13
CA SER A 181 15.83 -6.86 -13.39
C SER A 181 17.24 -6.56 -12.85
N ALA A 182 18.01 -5.70 -13.50
CA ALA A 182 19.33 -5.31 -13.03
C ALA A 182 19.32 -4.44 -11.76
N VAL A 183 18.18 -3.82 -11.43
CA VAL A 183 18.03 -2.90 -10.29
C VAL A 183 17.02 -3.36 -9.24
N LEU A 184 16.28 -4.42 -9.51
CA LEU A 184 15.37 -5.05 -8.56
C LEU A 184 16.15 -6.07 -7.71
N PRO A 185 15.88 -6.17 -6.39
CA PRO A 185 16.49 -7.15 -5.53
C PRO A 185 16.21 -8.58 -6.03
N GLU A 186 17.25 -9.41 -6.12
CA GLU A 186 17.08 -10.83 -6.40
C GLU A 186 16.66 -11.60 -5.13
N ALA A 187 15.45 -12.16 -5.14
CA ALA A 187 15.06 -13.13 -4.12
C ALA A 187 15.45 -14.53 -4.57
N ALA A 188 16.61 -15.00 -4.12
CA ALA A 188 17.21 -16.26 -4.56
C ALA A 188 16.34 -17.50 -4.23
N ASP A 189 15.63 -17.47 -3.12
CA ASP A 189 14.80 -18.56 -2.59
C ASP A 189 13.37 -18.61 -3.20
N GLN A 190 12.98 -17.60 -3.98
CA GLN A 190 11.64 -17.51 -4.59
C GLN A 190 11.65 -17.69 -6.11
N ARG A 191 12.76 -18.14 -6.70
CA ARG A 191 12.85 -18.38 -8.15
C ARG A 191 11.87 -19.51 -8.55
N GLY A 192 11.05 -19.22 -9.57
CA GLY A 192 10.09 -20.20 -10.13
C GLY A 192 8.77 -20.33 -9.37
N ARG A 193 8.53 -19.52 -8.33
CA ARG A 193 7.22 -19.44 -7.68
C ARG A 193 6.25 -18.61 -8.52
N ASP A 194 5.02 -19.07 -8.64
CA ASP A 194 3.93 -18.30 -9.25
C ASP A 194 3.67 -17.01 -8.48
N PRO A 195 3.28 -15.91 -9.16
CA PRO A 195 2.98 -14.67 -8.49
C PRO A 195 1.70 -14.77 -7.65
N ASP A 196 1.74 -14.21 -6.42
CA ASP A 196 0.55 -14.07 -5.57
C ASP A 196 -0.39 -12.99 -6.10
N LEU A 197 0.16 -12.02 -6.87
CA LEU A 197 -0.57 -10.94 -7.51
C LEU A 197 0.16 -10.47 -8.76
N VAL A 198 -0.62 -10.15 -9.81
CA VAL A 198 -0.10 -9.55 -11.05
C VAL A 198 -0.59 -8.11 -11.18
N VAL A 199 0.31 -7.18 -11.48
CA VAL A 199 -0.06 -5.81 -11.86
C VAL A 199 0.02 -5.67 -13.38
N LEU A 200 -1.11 -5.34 -13.99
CA LEU A 200 -1.21 -5.06 -15.42
C LEU A 200 -1.01 -3.55 -15.65
N ALA A 201 0.17 -3.17 -16.13
CA ALA A 201 0.54 -1.79 -16.45
C ALA A 201 0.89 -1.67 -17.95
N PRO A 202 -0.09 -1.84 -18.86
CA PRO A 202 0.17 -1.96 -20.27
C PRO A 202 0.84 -0.69 -20.84
N THR A 203 1.89 -0.88 -21.60
CA THR A 203 2.53 0.19 -22.37
C THR A 203 1.75 0.51 -23.64
N ALA A 204 0.85 -0.41 -24.01
CA ALA A 204 0.00 -0.35 -25.18
C ALA A 204 -1.21 -1.26 -24.98
N GLY A 205 -2.34 -0.92 -25.61
CA GLY A 205 -3.57 -1.71 -25.53
C GLY A 205 -4.29 -1.59 -24.18
N THR A 206 -5.19 -2.52 -23.90
CA THR A 206 -6.12 -2.43 -22.76
C THR A 206 -5.87 -3.45 -21.65
N ALA A 207 -4.88 -4.32 -21.77
CA ALA A 207 -4.59 -5.43 -20.86
C ALA A 207 -5.73 -6.47 -20.71
N ARG A 208 -6.74 -6.47 -21.59
CA ARG A 208 -7.93 -7.34 -21.45
C ARG A 208 -7.60 -8.81 -21.60
N HIS A 209 -6.75 -9.15 -22.56
CA HIS A 209 -6.35 -10.54 -22.79
C HIS A 209 -5.71 -11.14 -21.54
N ASP A 210 -4.75 -10.43 -20.98
CA ASP A 210 -4.06 -10.86 -19.75
C ASP A 210 -5.03 -10.93 -18.56
N ALA A 211 -5.92 -9.94 -18.40
CA ALA A 211 -6.90 -9.94 -17.31
C ALA A 211 -7.87 -11.14 -17.39
N VAL A 212 -8.28 -11.55 -18.61
CA VAL A 212 -9.13 -12.73 -18.81
C VAL A 212 -8.37 -14.01 -18.48
N ALA A 213 -7.10 -14.11 -18.90
CA ALA A 213 -6.27 -15.27 -18.59
C ALA A 213 -6.04 -15.41 -17.07
N LEU A 214 -5.66 -14.32 -16.40
CA LEU A 214 -5.44 -14.30 -14.96
C LEU A 214 -6.71 -14.62 -14.16
N LEU A 215 -7.87 -14.12 -14.61
CA LEU A 215 -9.16 -14.45 -13.98
C LEU A 215 -9.45 -15.94 -14.07
N ARG A 216 -9.25 -16.55 -15.25
CA ARG A 216 -9.43 -17.99 -15.48
C ARG A 216 -8.47 -18.83 -14.64
N ASP A 217 -7.22 -18.38 -14.54
CA ASP A 217 -6.17 -19.09 -13.83
C ASP A 217 -6.21 -18.83 -12.31
N GLY A 218 -7.22 -18.07 -11.82
CA GLY A 218 -7.43 -17.81 -10.40
C GLY A 218 -6.41 -16.86 -9.77
N VAL A 219 -5.68 -16.07 -10.58
CA VAL A 219 -4.61 -15.18 -10.10
C VAL A 219 -5.15 -13.79 -9.78
N PRO A 220 -4.99 -13.27 -8.55
CA PRO A 220 -5.31 -11.88 -8.21
C PRO A 220 -4.56 -10.90 -9.08
N HIS A 221 -5.24 -9.84 -9.57
CA HIS A 221 -4.57 -8.87 -10.43
C HIS A 221 -5.14 -7.47 -10.31
N LEU A 222 -4.26 -6.47 -10.45
CA LEU A 222 -4.60 -5.05 -10.45
C LEU A 222 -4.29 -4.45 -11.83
N ILE A 223 -5.20 -3.60 -12.33
CA ILE A 223 -4.97 -2.85 -13.56
C ILE A 223 -4.56 -1.41 -13.22
N ALA A 224 -3.47 -0.93 -13.82
CA ALA A 224 -2.99 0.44 -13.67
C ALA A 224 -2.63 1.04 -15.02
N ARG A 225 -3.33 2.07 -15.46
CA ARG A 225 -3.14 2.65 -16.80
C ARG A 225 -3.51 4.13 -16.87
N VAL A 226 -3.02 4.77 -17.91
CA VAL A 226 -3.47 6.11 -18.32
C VAL A 226 -4.29 5.97 -19.60
N ILE A 227 -5.43 6.63 -19.65
CA ILE A 227 -6.28 6.77 -20.83
C ILE A 227 -6.34 8.27 -21.12
N GLU A 228 -5.64 8.71 -22.17
CA GLU A 228 -5.53 10.11 -22.55
C GLU A 228 -4.99 10.97 -21.39
N THR A 229 -5.83 11.78 -20.76
CA THR A 229 -5.47 12.65 -19.63
C THR A 229 -5.93 12.10 -18.28
N SER A 230 -6.41 10.85 -18.24
CA SER A 230 -6.96 10.24 -17.04
C SER A 230 -6.20 8.99 -16.64
N GLY A 231 -5.69 8.98 -15.41
CA GLY A 231 -5.12 7.81 -14.76
C GLY A 231 -6.21 6.96 -14.11
N VAL A 232 -6.12 5.66 -14.27
CA VAL A 232 -7.07 4.69 -13.72
C VAL A 232 -6.31 3.56 -13.03
N VAL A 233 -6.57 3.39 -11.74
CA VAL A 233 -6.06 2.28 -10.92
C VAL A 233 -7.25 1.42 -10.50
N GLY A 234 -7.18 0.13 -10.80
CA GLY A 234 -8.25 -0.82 -10.59
C GLY A 234 -8.95 -1.26 -11.88
N PRO A 235 -9.79 -2.31 -11.76
CA PRO A 235 -10.07 -3.05 -10.54
C PRO A 235 -8.87 -3.84 -10.00
N LEU A 236 -8.82 -4.02 -8.68
CA LEU A 236 -8.13 -5.16 -8.08
C LEU A 236 -9.10 -6.32 -8.11
N VAL A 237 -8.84 -7.26 -8.98
CA VAL A 237 -9.67 -8.44 -9.18
C VAL A 237 -9.20 -9.54 -8.25
N LEU A 238 -10.10 -9.99 -7.40
CA LEU A 238 -9.97 -11.20 -6.60
C LEU A 238 -10.87 -12.26 -7.25
N PRO A 239 -10.33 -13.24 -7.98
CA PRO A 239 -11.11 -14.21 -8.73
C PRO A 239 -12.17 -14.91 -7.87
N GLY A 240 -13.39 -14.98 -8.36
CA GLY A 240 -14.53 -15.54 -7.63
C GLY A 240 -15.12 -14.64 -6.53
N GLN A 241 -14.49 -13.52 -6.18
CA GLN A 241 -14.89 -12.70 -5.02
C GLN A 241 -15.28 -11.26 -5.39
N SER A 242 -14.63 -10.68 -6.39
CA SER A 242 -14.84 -9.27 -6.75
C SER A 242 -15.19 -9.07 -8.22
N SER A 243 -15.62 -7.84 -8.55
CA SER A 243 -15.87 -7.45 -9.93
C SER A 243 -14.58 -7.51 -10.77
N CYS A 244 -14.72 -8.00 -11.99
CA CYS A 244 -13.62 -8.07 -12.96
C CYS A 244 -13.78 -6.99 -14.05
N LEU A 245 -12.81 -6.88 -14.94
CA LEU A 245 -12.84 -5.92 -16.06
C LEU A 245 -14.10 -6.08 -16.94
N ARG A 246 -14.57 -7.34 -17.15
CA ARG A 246 -15.81 -7.60 -17.89
C ARG A 246 -17.04 -7.06 -17.18
N CYS A 247 -17.10 -7.09 -15.84
CA CYS A 247 -18.18 -6.44 -15.09
C CYS A 247 -18.26 -4.95 -15.42
N HIS A 248 -17.10 -4.27 -15.43
CA HIS A 248 -17.02 -2.84 -15.78
C HIS A 248 -17.52 -2.57 -17.21
N ASP A 249 -17.21 -3.45 -18.16
CA ASP A 249 -17.67 -3.31 -19.53
C ASP A 249 -19.16 -3.54 -19.67
N LEU A 250 -19.72 -4.51 -18.96
CA LEU A 250 -21.14 -4.77 -18.94
C LEU A 250 -21.91 -3.59 -18.36
N HIS A 251 -21.46 -3.04 -17.22
CA HIS A 251 -22.08 -1.83 -16.67
C HIS A 251 -21.98 -0.60 -17.59
N ARG A 252 -20.93 -0.53 -18.43
CA ARG A 252 -20.85 0.53 -19.45
C ARG A 252 -21.75 0.24 -20.62
N ALA A 253 -21.86 -1.01 -21.04
CA ALA A 253 -22.77 -1.43 -22.10
C ALA A 253 -24.25 -1.21 -21.76
N ASP A 254 -24.62 -1.37 -20.49
CA ASP A 254 -25.98 -1.04 -20.01
C ASP A 254 -26.34 0.45 -20.20
N ARG A 255 -25.33 1.32 -20.14
CA ARG A 255 -25.50 2.78 -20.32
C ARG A 255 -25.32 3.23 -21.76
N ASP A 256 -24.44 2.54 -22.48
CA ASP A 256 -24.11 2.81 -23.88
C ASP A 256 -23.99 1.49 -24.65
N PRO A 257 -25.02 1.11 -25.41
CA PRO A 257 -25.04 -0.10 -26.21
C PRO A 257 -23.91 -0.18 -27.27
N ALA A 258 -23.29 0.96 -27.62
CA ALA A 258 -22.16 0.99 -28.55
C ALA A 258 -20.82 0.59 -27.86
N TRP A 259 -20.77 0.57 -26.52
CA TRP A 259 -19.55 0.30 -25.76
C TRP A 259 -18.78 -0.95 -26.21
N PRO A 260 -19.40 -2.11 -26.46
CA PRO A 260 -18.67 -3.29 -26.94
C PRO A 260 -17.92 -3.07 -28.25
N ARG A 261 -18.48 -2.28 -29.16
CA ARG A 261 -17.84 -1.91 -30.43
C ARG A 261 -16.68 -0.95 -30.21
N VAL A 262 -16.84 0.02 -29.29
CA VAL A 262 -15.77 0.96 -28.92
C VAL A 262 -14.57 0.22 -28.37
N VAL A 263 -14.79 -0.71 -27.45
CA VAL A 263 -13.74 -1.50 -26.83
C VAL A 263 -13.01 -2.37 -27.82
N ALA A 264 -13.75 -3.10 -28.69
CA ALA A 264 -13.14 -3.97 -29.69
C ALA A 264 -12.24 -3.19 -30.66
N GLN A 265 -12.61 -1.97 -31.00
CA GLN A 265 -11.79 -1.11 -31.85
C GLN A 265 -10.60 -0.53 -31.09
N ALA A 266 -10.77 -0.15 -29.82
CA ALA A 266 -9.68 0.37 -29.00
C ALA A 266 -8.57 -0.67 -28.78
N ASP A 267 -8.93 -1.94 -28.60
CA ASP A 267 -7.96 -3.04 -28.48
C ASP A 267 -7.17 -3.31 -29.78
N GLY A 268 -7.77 -3.04 -30.92
CA GLY A 268 -7.15 -3.23 -32.25
C GLY A 268 -6.38 -2.02 -32.80
N GLN A 269 -6.37 -0.89 -32.10
CA GLN A 269 -5.67 0.30 -32.61
C GLN A 269 -4.15 0.12 -32.55
N PRO A 270 -3.43 0.46 -33.63
CA PRO A 270 -1.97 0.50 -33.58
C PRO A 270 -1.53 1.55 -32.57
N ASN A 271 -0.53 1.19 -31.80
CA ASN A 271 0.02 2.04 -30.74
C ASN A 271 0.62 3.31 -31.30
N GLY A 272 -0.15 4.38 -31.30
CA GLY A 272 0.33 5.73 -31.47
C GLY A 272 1.13 6.22 -30.27
N LEU A 273 1.44 7.50 -30.23
CA LEU A 273 1.98 8.14 -29.05
C LEU A 273 0.91 8.12 -27.93
N ALA A 274 1.12 7.31 -26.90
CA ALA A 274 0.25 7.30 -25.75
C ALA A 274 0.44 8.61 -24.95
N ALA A 275 -0.63 9.36 -24.75
CA ALA A 275 -0.62 10.48 -23.82
C ALA A 275 -0.41 9.92 -22.41
N CYS A 276 0.69 10.30 -21.78
CA CYS A 276 1.02 9.89 -20.42
C CYS A 276 2.00 10.90 -19.82
N ASP A 277 1.44 11.97 -19.25
CA ASP A 277 2.23 12.97 -18.54
C ASP A 277 3.02 12.33 -17.40
N VAL A 278 4.21 12.86 -17.12
CA VAL A 278 5.13 12.28 -16.13
C VAL A 278 4.54 12.32 -14.71
N THR A 279 3.82 13.39 -14.37
CA THR A 279 3.20 13.51 -13.03
C THR A 279 2.00 12.61 -12.87
N LEU A 280 1.21 12.45 -13.93
CA LEU A 280 0.10 11.51 -13.97
C LEU A 280 0.60 10.05 -13.89
N ALA A 281 1.67 9.72 -14.60
CA ALA A 281 2.30 8.40 -14.53
C ALA A 281 2.79 8.07 -13.12
N ALA A 282 3.48 9.02 -12.47
CA ALA A 282 3.97 8.86 -11.11
C ALA A 282 2.82 8.69 -10.11
N GLN A 283 1.75 9.49 -10.23
CA GLN A 283 0.57 9.40 -9.38
C GLN A 283 -0.14 8.05 -9.52
N VAL A 284 -0.35 7.57 -10.75
CA VAL A 284 -0.96 6.27 -11.02
C VAL A 284 -0.09 5.15 -10.47
N ALA A 285 1.23 5.24 -10.65
CA ALA A 285 2.14 4.22 -10.15
C ALA A 285 2.16 4.16 -8.61
N ALA A 286 2.20 5.31 -7.94
CA ALA A 286 2.16 5.38 -6.48
C ALA A 286 0.83 4.84 -5.92
N LEU A 287 -0.30 5.22 -6.50
CA LEU A 287 -1.61 4.69 -6.14
C LEU A 287 -1.69 3.18 -6.35
N ALA A 288 -1.22 2.66 -7.49
CA ALA A 288 -1.23 1.24 -7.76
C ALA A 288 -0.37 0.46 -6.76
N ALA A 289 0.85 0.91 -6.49
CA ALA A 289 1.72 0.30 -5.49
C ALA A 289 1.07 0.31 -4.10
N GLN A 290 0.47 1.44 -3.68
CA GLN A 290 -0.24 1.55 -2.41
C GLN A 290 -1.38 0.53 -2.29
N HIS A 291 -2.18 0.32 -3.35
CA HIS A 291 -3.29 -0.64 -3.33
C HIS A 291 -2.80 -2.10 -3.33
N VAL A 292 -1.69 -2.40 -4.01
CA VAL A 292 -1.04 -3.72 -3.93
C VAL A 292 -0.55 -3.96 -2.50
N LEU A 293 0.20 -3.02 -1.93
CA LEU A 293 0.72 -3.14 -0.57
C LEU A 293 -0.40 -3.28 0.46
N ALA A 294 -1.46 -2.48 0.36
CA ALA A 294 -2.62 -2.59 1.23
C ALA A 294 -3.25 -4.00 1.17
N HIS A 295 -3.35 -4.59 -0.02
CA HIS A 295 -3.84 -5.97 -0.16
C HIS A 295 -2.90 -6.98 0.50
N LEU A 296 -1.59 -6.88 0.27
CA LEU A 296 -0.59 -7.77 0.87
C LEU A 296 -0.57 -7.64 2.40
N ASP A 297 -0.83 -6.46 2.94
CA ASP A 297 -0.92 -6.19 4.37
C ASP A 297 -2.25 -6.63 5.00
N GLY A 298 -3.16 -7.25 4.20
CA GLY A 298 -4.43 -7.79 4.67
C GLY A 298 -5.57 -6.76 4.78
N PHE A 299 -5.42 -5.57 4.19
CA PHE A 299 -6.51 -4.60 4.07
C PHE A 299 -7.33 -4.86 2.80
N ILE A 300 -8.53 -4.31 2.75
CA ILE A 300 -9.37 -4.31 1.54
C ILE A 300 -9.16 -2.97 0.81
N PRO A 301 -8.40 -2.95 -0.30
CA PRO A 301 -8.15 -1.73 -1.04
C PRO A 301 -9.41 -1.16 -1.68
N ALA A 302 -9.47 0.16 -1.83
CA ALA A 302 -10.59 0.83 -2.49
C ALA A 302 -10.77 0.45 -3.98
N THR A 303 -9.82 -0.26 -4.56
CA THR A 303 -9.88 -0.81 -5.93
C THR A 303 -10.53 -2.18 -6.01
N VAL A 304 -10.83 -2.84 -4.90
CA VAL A 304 -11.74 -3.98 -4.87
C VAL A 304 -13.15 -3.44 -5.13
N ASP A 305 -13.86 -4.01 -6.09
CA ASP A 305 -15.16 -3.52 -6.57
C ASP A 305 -15.15 -2.01 -6.90
N GLY A 306 -14.02 -1.54 -7.46
CA GLY A 306 -13.87 -0.13 -7.76
C GLY A 306 -12.66 0.21 -8.60
N THR A 307 -12.63 1.47 -9.03
CA THR A 307 -11.46 2.14 -9.60
C THR A 307 -11.19 3.42 -8.83
N VAL A 308 -9.91 3.79 -8.73
CA VAL A 308 -9.49 5.13 -8.36
C VAL A 308 -9.05 5.84 -9.63
N GLU A 309 -9.73 6.93 -9.95
CA GLU A 309 -9.54 7.69 -11.18
C GLU A 309 -8.99 9.08 -10.83
N THR A 310 -7.99 9.54 -11.56
CA THR A 310 -7.38 10.87 -11.42
C THR A 310 -7.19 11.49 -12.79
N SER A 311 -7.37 12.80 -12.93
CA SER A 311 -7.29 13.46 -14.24
C SER A 311 -6.52 14.77 -14.17
N LEU A 312 -5.76 15.04 -15.21
CA LEU A 312 -5.16 16.36 -15.41
C LEU A 312 -6.25 17.43 -15.57
N PRO A 313 -5.98 18.69 -15.24
CA PRO A 313 -4.74 19.19 -14.64
C PRO A 313 -4.69 19.08 -13.11
N PHE A 314 -5.79 18.78 -12.42
CA PHE A 314 -5.88 18.93 -10.96
C PHE A 314 -5.48 17.68 -10.17
N GLY A 315 -5.53 16.50 -10.78
CA GLY A 315 -5.03 15.27 -10.17
C GLY A 315 -5.77 14.80 -8.91
N LEU A 316 -7.01 15.23 -8.68
CA LEU A 316 -7.81 14.81 -7.52
C LEU A 316 -8.32 13.37 -7.72
N PRO A 317 -7.93 12.40 -6.87
CA PRO A 317 -8.41 11.04 -6.98
C PRO A 317 -9.90 10.95 -6.64
N ARG A 318 -10.63 10.18 -7.44
CA ARG A 318 -12.05 9.86 -7.20
C ARG A 318 -12.22 8.35 -7.26
N ARG A 319 -12.90 7.77 -6.27
CA ARG A 319 -13.31 6.38 -6.32
C ARG A 319 -14.60 6.24 -7.12
N ARG A 320 -14.64 5.28 -8.05
CA ARG A 320 -15.85 4.83 -8.72
C ARG A 320 -16.12 3.37 -8.34
N SER A 321 -17.32 3.08 -7.85
CA SER A 321 -17.72 1.72 -7.48
C SER A 321 -18.20 0.94 -8.71
N TRP A 322 -17.84 -0.35 -8.75
CA TRP A 322 -18.19 -1.30 -9.80
C TRP A 322 -18.55 -2.63 -9.15
N GLN A 323 -19.82 -2.87 -8.91
CA GLN A 323 -20.25 -4.15 -8.36
C GLN A 323 -20.09 -5.29 -9.37
N PRO A 324 -19.97 -6.56 -8.94
CA PRO A 324 -20.08 -7.69 -9.83
C PRO A 324 -21.36 -7.57 -10.67
N HIS A 325 -21.24 -7.73 -11.99
CA HIS A 325 -22.38 -7.60 -12.89
C HIS A 325 -23.12 -8.93 -12.99
N PRO A 326 -24.48 -8.97 -12.86
CA PRO A 326 -25.24 -10.21 -12.87
C PRO A 326 -25.01 -11.10 -14.11
N ALA A 327 -24.80 -10.49 -15.27
CA ALA A 327 -24.54 -11.21 -16.52
C ALA A 327 -23.05 -11.57 -16.74
N CYS A 328 -22.16 -11.32 -15.77
CA CYS A 328 -20.74 -11.59 -15.94
C CYS A 328 -20.37 -13.05 -15.66
N GLY A 329 -20.82 -13.60 -14.55
CA GLY A 329 -20.47 -14.95 -14.08
C GLY A 329 -19.12 -15.08 -13.39
N CYS A 330 -18.31 -14.00 -13.25
CA CYS A 330 -16.99 -14.05 -12.67
C CYS A 330 -16.97 -14.36 -11.16
N THR A 331 -18.10 -14.22 -10.49
CA THR A 331 -18.29 -14.52 -9.06
C THR A 331 -19.19 -15.74 -8.84
N TRP A 332 -19.60 -16.43 -9.91
CA TRP A 332 -20.35 -17.68 -9.74
C TRP A 332 -19.38 -18.74 -9.21
N ALA A 333 -19.83 -19.45 -8.18
CA ALA A 333 -19.06 -20.60 -7.68
C ALA A 333 -18.79 -21.58 -8.82
N ALA A 334 -17.53 -21.95 -8.99
CA ALA A 334 -17.12 -23.00 -9.90
C ALA A 334 -17.56 -24.38 -9.37
#